data_ef534cdbf9b8792afcb06293666b1064
#
_entry.id   ef534cdbf9b8792afcb06293666b1064
#
_cell.length_a   1.000
_cell.length_b   1.000
_cell.length_c   1.000
_cell.angle_alpha   90.00
_cell.angle_beta   90.00
_cell.angle_gamma   90.00
#
_symmetry.space_group_name_H-M   'P 1'
#
loop_
_entity.id
_entity.type
_entity.pdbx_description
1 polymer ?
#
loop_
_entity_poly.entity_id
_entity_poly.type
_entity_poly.pdbx_seq_one_letter_code
_entity_poly.pdbx_strand_id
1 'polypeptide(L)'
;MYDMKALYEAHSVEEAVALRLEHPEAQIIAGGSDVLVQMREGKRAGAELISIYGIDAMRGICIDEDENIRIGSLTSFSHITRDPIIRKYINVLGEAVDMVGGPQIRNIGTIGGNTCNGVTSADSASTLHAWEAIVELTGKNGVRRLPIKDFYLRAGKVDIRAEEGEIQTAILIPKVSYENCFGHYIKYAMRNAMDIATTGCSVNVVLSEDKQTIARARIAYGVAGPVPMRAPSAEAQANGRPVCRETVDAFAQAVLQDIHPRDSWRASKAFREHIAVELARRCLIRSIELAGGAVK
;
A
#
# COMPACT_ATOMS: atom_id res chain seq x y z
N MET A 1 -18.31 -14.97 -20.15
CA MET A 1 -18.23 -13.84 -21.10
C MET A 1 -18.28 -12.57 -20.27
N TYR A 2 -17.51 -11.54 -20.63
CA TYR A 2 -17.56 -10.26 -19.94
C TYR A 2 -18.67 -9.43 -20.59
N ASP A 3 -19.71 -9.11 -19.82
CA ASP A 3 -20.82 -8.25 -20.26
C ASP A 3 -20.39 -6.80 -20.03
N MET A 4 -20.07 -6.09 -21.12
CA MET A 4 -19.56 -4.73 -21.14
C MET A 4 -20.38 -3.89 -22.12
N LYS A 5 -20.93 -2.76 -21.66
CA LYS A 5 -21.73 -1.87 -22.49
C LYS A 5 -20.87 -1.02 -23.44
N ALA A 6 -19.76 -0.49 -22.92
CA ALA A 6 -18.82 0.31 -23.71
C ALA A 6 -17.40 0.23 -23.11
N LEU A 7 -16.41 0.46 -23.96
CA LEU A 7 -15.00 0.63 -23.59
C LEU A 7 -14.48 1.91 -24.23
N TYR A 8 -14.01 2.84 -23.43
CA TYR A 8 -13.33 4.05 -23.84
C TYR A 8 -11.84 3.88 -23.52
N GLU A 9 -10.95 4.18 -24.45
CA GLU A 9 -9.51 4.07 -24.27
C GLU A 9 -8.88 5.47 -24.19
N ALA A 10 -8.20 5.76 -23.10
CA ALA A 10 -7.44 6.99 -22.90
C ALA A 10 -5.96 6.76 -23.19
N HIS A 11 -5.33 7.68 -23.91
CA HIS A 11 -3.92 7.67 -24.28
C HIS A 11 -3.10 8.73 -23.55
N SER A 12 -3.77 9.66 -22.83
CA SER A 12 -3.13 10.65 -21.96
C SER A 12 -3.91 10.81 -20.65
N VAL A 13 -3.29 11.46 -19.67
CA VAL A 13 -3.94 11.80 -18.40
C VAL A 13 -5.11 12.75 -18.63
N GLU A 14 -4.93 13.74 -19.49
CA GLU A 14 -5.94 14.73 -19.85
C GLU A 14 -7.16 14.06 -20.51
N GLU A 15 -6.94 13.13 -21.43
CA GLU A 15 -7.99 12.36 -22.07
C GLU A 15 -8.74 11.48 -21.07
N ALA A 16 -8.02 10.84 -20.14
CA ALA A 16 -8.65 10.04 -19.08
C ALA A 16 -9.52 10.89 -18.16
N VAL A 17 -9.08 12.11 -17.81
CA VAL A 17 -9.89 13.08 -17.02
C VAL A 17 -11.12 13.51 -17.80
N ALA A 18 -10.99 13.82 -19.10
CA ALA A 18 -12.11 14.22 -19.96
C ALA A 18 -13.16 13.11 -20.07
N LEU A 19 -12.72 11.87 -20.36
CA LEU A 19 -13.60 10.70 -20.43
C LEU A 19 -14.29 10.43 -19.08
N ARG A 20 -13.58 10.63 -17.96
CA ARG A 20 -14.16 10.45 -16.64
C ARG A 20 -15.24 11.47 -16.33
N LEU A 21 -15.11 12.71 -16.81
CA LEU A 21 -16.14 13.76 -16.68
C LEU A 21 -17.33 13.50 -17.59
N GLU A 22 -17.11 13.00 -18.81
CA GLU A 22 -18.17 12.66 -19.76
C GLU A 22 -18.94 11.42 -19.33
N HIS A 23 -18.26 10.43 -18.72
CA HIS A 23 -18.81 9.15 -18.28
C HIS A 23 -18.57 8.92 -16.77
N PRO A 24 -19.21 9.69 -15.86
CA PRO A 24 -18.91 9.66 -14.44
C PRO A 24 -19.18 8.31 -13.76
N GLU A 25 -20.10 7.50 -14.30
CA GLU A 25 -20.42 6.16 -13.80
C GLU A 25 -19.51 5.06 -14.38
N ALA A 26 -18.70 5.37 -15.41
CA ALA A 26 -17.84 4.40 -16.02
C ALA A 26 -16.73 3.97 -15.03
N GLN A 27 -16.42 2.68 -15.01
CA GLN A 27 -15.38 2.12 -14.17
C GLN A 27 -14.02 2.33 -14.82
N ILE A 28 -13.09 2.97 -14.10
CA ILE A 28 -11.68 3.01 -14.51
C ILE A 28 -11.10 1.60 -14.47
N ILE A 29 -10.43 1.20 -15.52
CA ILE A 29 -9.71 -0.07 -15.62
C ILE A 29 -8.24 0.17 -16.00
N ALA A 30 -7.33 -0.41 -15.20
CA ALA A 30 -5.90 -0.48 -15.48
C ALA A 30 -5.54 -1.92 -15.91
N GLY A 31 -4.79 -2.68 -15.11
CA GLY A 31 -4.47 -4.09 -15.40
C GLY A 31 -5.65 -5.06 -15.36
N GLY A 32 -6.81 -4.65 -14.88
CA GLY A 32 -8.06 -5.40 -14.93
C GLY A 32 -8.16 -6.61 -13.98
N SER A 33 -7.12 -6.91 -13.19
CA SER A 33 -7.06 -8.12 -12.36
C SER A 33 -8.16 -8.24 -11.29
N ASP A 34 -8.83 -7.15 -10.94
CA ASP A 34 -10.00 -7.13 -10.05
C ASP A 34 -11.30 -6.84 -10.82
N VAL A 35 -11.32 -5.78 -11.63
CA VAL A 35 -12.51 -5.34 -12.38
C VAL A 35 -13.07 -6.44 -13.26
N LEU A 36 -12.20 -7.13 -14.03
CA LEU A 36 -12.64 -8.22 -14.91
C LEU A 36 -13.16 -9.43 -14.13
N VAL A 37 -12.62 -9.71 -12.94
CA VAL A 37 -13.17 -10.76 -12.05
C VAL A 37 -14.57 -10.38 -11.60
N GLN A 38 -14.79 -9.14 -11.14
CA GLN A 38 -16.11 -8.66 -10.73
C GLN A 38 -17.13 -8.70 -11.88
N MET A 39 -16.71 -8.36 -13.10
CA MET A 39 -17.58 -8.48 -14.29
C MET A 39 -17.96 -9.93 -14.57
N ARG A 40 -17.00 -10.85 -14.51
CA ARG A 40 -17.24 -12.29 -14.72
C ARG A 40 -18.20 -12.85 -13.65
N GLU A 41 -18.13 -12.36 -12.41
CA GLU A 41 -19.04 -12.72 -11.33
C GLU A 41 -20.41 -12.03 -11.41
N GLY A 42 -20.64 -11.18 -12.43
CA GLY A 42 -21.89 -10.47 -12.63
C GLY A 42 -22.07 -9.20 -11.77
N LYS A 43 -21.13 -8.91 -10.87
CA LYS A 43 -21.21 -7.72 -9.99
C LYS A 43 -21.12 -6.40 -10.76
N ARG A 44 -20.51 -6.40 -11.94
CA ARG A 44 -20.33 -5.27 -12.84
C ARG A 44 -20.78 -5.59 -14.26
N ALA A 45 -21.80 -6.47 -14.41
CA ALA A 45 -22.38 -6.76 -15.71
C ALA A 45 -22.99 -5.49 -16.33
N GLY A 46 -22.76 -5.28 -17.63
CA GLY A 46 -23.22 -4.10 -18.35
C GLY A 46 -22.49 -2.80 -18.01
N ALA A 47 -21.35 -2.83 -17.31
CA ALA A 47 -20.58 -1.64 -16.98
C ALA A 47 -19.98 -0.99 -18.23
N GLU A 48 -19.88 0.35 -18.22
CA GLU A 48 -19.00 1.11 -19.08
C GLU A 48 -17.61 1.16 -18.46
N LEU A 49 -16.56 1.03 -19.27
CA LEU A 49 -15.17 1.04 -18.82
C LEU A 49 -14.40 2.19 -19.47
N ILE A 50 -13.51 2.83 -18.68
CA ILE A 50 -12.48 3.74 -19.17
C ILE A 50 -11.14 3.06 -18.94
N SER A 51 -10.50 2.61 -20.01
CA SER A 51 -9.15 2.04 -19.95
C SER A 51 -8.12 3.15 -19.90
N ILE A 52 -7.31 3.14 -18.84
CA ILE A 52 -6.13 4.00 -18.70
C ILE A 52 -4.85 3.21 -18.93
N TYR A 53 -4.95 1.94 -19.29
CA TYR A 53 -3.80 1.02 -19.33
C TYR A 53 -2.74 1.43 -20.36
N GLY A 54 -3.13 2.13 -21.43
CA GLY A 54 -2.24 2.61 -22.48
C GLY A 54 -1.46 3.89 -22.15
N ILE A 55 -1.65 4.50 -21.00
CA ILE A 55 -1.00 5.78 -20.64
C ILE A 55 0.42 5.54 -20.10
N ASP A 56 1.43 5.59 -20.97
CA ASP A 56 2.82 5.33 -20.59
C ASP A 56 3.38 6.34 -19.57
N ALA A 57 2.92 7.58 -19.60
CA ALA A 57 3.32 8.62 -18.64
C ALA A 57 2.99 8.29 -17.18
N MET A 58 2.08 7.33 -16.94
CA MET A 58 1.72 6.84 -15.61
C MET A 58 2.51 5.59 -15.21
N ARG A 59 3.58 5.23 -15.92
CA ARG A 59 4.43 4.07 -15.64
C ARG A 59 5.81 4.48 -15.17
N GLY A 60 6.50 3.55 -14.53
CA GLY A 60 7.90 3.71 -14.14
C GLY A 60 8.09 4.31 -12.75
N ILE A 61 9.36 4.38 -12.36
CA ILE A 61 9.80 4.83 -11.04
C ILE A 61 10.99 5.75 -11.23
N CYS A 62 10.95 6.91 -10.59
CA CYS A 62 12.05 7.87 -10.60
C CYS A 62 12.15 8.58 -9.26
N ILE A 63 13.26 9.29 -9.05
CA ILE A 63 13.36 10.31 -8.00
C ILE A 63 13.03 11.65 -8.66
N ASP A 64 12.02 12.35 -8.15
CA ASP A 64 11.56 13.62 -8.67
C ASP A 64 12.45 14.79 -8.20
N GLU A 65 12.12 16.01 -8.64
CA GLU A 65 12.86 17.23 -8.31
C GLU A 65 12.84 17.57 -6.81
N ASP A 66 11.79 17.13 -6.11
CA ASP A 66 11.64 17.27 -4.65
C ASP A 66 12.29 16.11 -3.88
N GLU A 67 13.09 15.29 -4.57
CA GLU A 67 13.73 14.08 -4.04
C GLU A 67 12.74 13.02 -3.50
N ASN A 68 11.47 13.03 -3.93
CA ASN A 68 10.56 11.92 -3.62
C ASN A 68 10.81 10.76 -4.58
N ILE A 69 10.64 9.53 -4.10
CA ILE A 69 10.48 8.38 -4.99
C ILE A 69 9.07 8.46 -5.57
N ARG A 70 8.99 8.73 -6.88
CA ARG A 70 7.73 8.78 -7.63
C ARG A 70 7.48 7.45 -8.33
N ILE A 71 6.35 6.83 -8.01
CA ILE A 71 5.91 5.56 -8.61
C ILE A 71 4.64 5.85 -9.41
N GLY A 72 4.70 5.75 -10.73
CA GLY A 72 3.54 5.94 -11.60
C GLY A 72 2.46 4.90 -11.31
N SER A 73 1.19 5.29 -11.29
CA SER A 73 0.07 4.44 -10.87
C SER A 73 -0.12 3.18 -11.73
N LEU A 74 0.33 3.19 -12.98
CA LEU A 74 0.29 2.02 -13.89
C LEU A 74 1.54 1.14 -13.81
N THR A 75 2.44 1.40 -12.86
CA THR A 75 3.63 0.56 -12.65
C THR A 75 3.19 -0.79 -12.08
N SER A 76 3.58 -1.87 -12.75
CA SER A 76 3.22 -3.23 -12.34
C SER A 76 3.99 -3.67 -11.09
N PHE A 77 3.46 -4.63 -10.35
CA PHE A 77 4.14 -5.18 -9.18
C PHE A 77 5.48 -5.83 -9.55
N SER A 78 5.54 -6.55 -10.68
CA SER A 78 6.79 -7.15 -11.17
C SER A 78 7.84 -6.10 -11.54
N HIS A 79 7.44 -4.92 -11.99
CA HIS A 79 8.36 -3.80 -12.20
C HIS A 79 8.88 -3.29 -10.85
N ILE A 80 8.00 -2.99 -9.89
CA ILE A 80 8.36 -2.49 -8.57
C ILE A 80 9.36 -3.43 -7.89
N THR A 81 9.13 -4.74 -7.91
CA THR A 81 10.03 -5.74 -7.29
C THR A 81 11.44 -5.73 -7.87
N ARG A 82 11.59 -5.36 -9.15
CA ARG A 82 12.88 -5.40 -9.87
C ARG A 82 13.59 -4.06 -9.95
N ASP A 83 12.88 -2.98 -9.69
CA ASP A 83 13.37 -1.63 -9.87
C ASP A 83 14.56 -1.31 -8.93
N PRO A 84 15.65 -0.73 -9.45
CA PRO A 84 16.86 -0.45 -8.66
C PRO A 84 16.63 0.61 -7.58
N ILE A 85 15.75 1.59 -7.79
CA ILE A 85 15.42 2.64 -6.80
C ILE A 85 14.67 1.98 -5.63
N ILE A 86 13.68 1.14 -5.92
CA ILE A 86 12.92 0.41 -4.89
C ILE A 86 13.86 -0.50 -4.10
N ARG A 87 14.70 -1.28 -4.78
CA ARG A 87 15.66 -2.18 -4.13
C ARG A 87 16.65 -1.47 -3.23
N LYS A 88 17.06 -0.27 -3.62
CA LYS A 88 18.04 0.52 -2.87
C LYS A 88 17.42 1.20 -1.64
N TYR A 89 16.24 1.77 -1.76
CA TYR A 89 15.69 2.69 -0.77
C TYR A 89 14.50 2.15 0.00
N ILE A 90 13.69 1.30 -0.62
CA ILE A 90 12.43 0.81 -0.03
C ILE A 90 12.15 -0.63 -0.52
N ASN A 91 13.16 -1.51 -0.41
CA ASN A 91 13.08 -2.91 -0.86
C ASN A 91 11.87 -3.66 -0.27
N VAL A 92 11.46 -3.29 0.94
CA VAL A 92 10.28 -3.84 1.61
C VAL A 92 8.98 -3.65 0.80
N LEU A 93 8.85 -2.59 0.00
CA LEU A 93 7.70 -2.44 -0.92
C LEU A 93 7.77 -3.50 -2.02
N GLY A 94 8.96 -3.74 -2.59
CA GLY A 94 9.18 -4.80 -3.57
C GLY A 94 8.82 -6.18 -3.02
N GLU A 95 9.23 -6.48 -1.79
CA GLU A 95 8.90 -7.73 -1.09
C GLU A 95 7.39 -7.87 -0.84
N ALA A 96 6.74 -6.80 -0.40
CA ALA A 96 5.30 -6.80 -0.13
C ALA A 96 4.47 -7.04 -1.41
N VAL A 97 4.80 -6.35 -2.51
CA VAL A 97 4.04 -6.52 -3.76
C VAL A 97 4.36 -7.84 -4.46
N ASP A 98 5.51 -8.46 -4.20
CA ASP A 98 5.83 -9.80 -4.71
C ASP A 98 4.99 -10.91 -4.06
N MET A 99 4.33 -10.62 -2.94
CA MET A 99 3.36 -11.51 -2.30
C MET A 99 1.95 -11.41 -2.88
N VAL A 100 1.70 -10.50 -3.83
CA VAL A 100 0.38 -10.35 -4.47
C VAL A 100 0.16 -11.46 -5.50
N GLY A 101 -0.85 -12.30 -5.28
CA GLY A 101 -1.29 -13.31 -6.25
C GLY A 101 -0.17 -14.20 -6.78
N GLY A 102 -0.22 -14.50 -8.08
CA GLY A 102 0.83 -15.21 -8.82
C GLY A 102 1.56 -14.29 -9.80
N PRO A 103 2.60 -14.80 -10.51
CA PRO A 103 3.39 -14.00 -11.45
C PRO A 103 2.54 -13.32 -12.54
N GLN A 104 1.50 -13.98 -13.04
CA GLN A 104 0.59 -13.43 -14.05
C GLN A 104 -0.14 -12.17 -13.51
N ILE A 105 -0.61 -12.24 -12.27
CA ILE A 105 -1.26 -11.09 -11.60
C ILE A 105 -0.25 -9.97 -11.38
N ARG A 106 0.97 -10.28 -10.94
CA ARG A 106 2.00 -9.27 -10.71
C ARG A 106 2.50 -8.58 -11.97
N ASN A 107 2.45 -9.23 -13.11
CA ASN A 107 2.83 -8.64 -14.39
C ASN A 107 1.81 -7.62 -14.91
N ILE A 108 0.52 -7.80 -14.61
CA ILE A 108 -0.57 -6.95 -15.11
C ILE A 108 -1.14 -6.03 -14.01
N GLY A 109 -1.15 -6.47 -12.76
CA GLY A 109 -1.62 -5.69 -11.63
C GLY A 109 -0.73 -4.49 -11.37
N THR A 110 -1.35 -3.34 -11.13
CA THR A 110 -0.66 -2.05 -10.96
C THR A 110 -0.81 -1.54 -9.53
N ILE A 111 0.17 -0.74 -9.09
CA ILE A 111 0.14 -0.16 -7.74
C ILE A 111 -1.06 0.78 -7.55
N GLY A 112 -1.40 1.59 -8.56
CA GLY A 112 -2.57 2.46 -8.53
C GLY A 112 -3.88 1.67 -8.50
N GLY A 113 -4.00 0.61 -9.31
CA GLY A 113 -5.18 -0.26 -9.26
C GLY A 113 -5.35 -0.92 -7.89
N ASN A 114 -4.26 -1.32 -7.24
CA ASN A 114 -4.27 -1.92 -5.91
C ASN A 114 -4.71 -0.93 -4.82
N THR A 115 -4.19 0.30 -4.83
CA THR A 115 -4.58 1.34 -3.88
C THR A 115 -6.00 1.85 -4.13
N CYS A 116 -6.40 2.09 -5.39
CA CYS A 116 -7.75 2.55 -5.75
C CYS A 116 -8.84 1.52 -5.50
N ASN A 117 -8.51 0.22 -5.45
CA ASN A 117 -9.45 -0.82 -5.05
C ASN A 117 -9.91 -0.66 -3.59
N GLY A 118 -9.13 0.00 -2.76
CA GLY A 118 -9.50 0.36 -1.38
C GLY A 118 -9.64 -0.81 -0.43
N VAL A 119 -9.17 -2.01 -0.81
CA VAL A 119 -9.26 -3.20 0.05
C VAL A 119 -8.22 -3.15 1.16
N THR A 120 -8.63 -3.52 2.37
CA THR A 120 -7.75 -3.53 3.55
C THR A 120 -6.64 -4.58 3.48
N SER A 121 -6.79 -5.59 2.64
CA SER A 121 -5.86 -6.71 2.48
C SER A 121 -4.84 -6.53 1.36
N ALA A 122 -4.75 -5.32 0.78
CA ALA A 122 -3.72 -5.01 -0.20
C ALA A 122 -2.33 -5.09 0.44
N ASP A 123 -1.47 -5.96 -0.07
CA ASP A 123 -0.15 -6.21 0.53
C ASP A 123 0.76 -4.96 0.50
N SER A 124 0.61 -4.08 -0.49
CA SER A 124 1.32 -2.81 -0.56
C SER A 124 0.89 -1.78 0.50
N ALA A 125 -0.35 -1.86 0.98
CA ALA A 125 -0.97 -0.77 1.73
C ALA A 125 -0.27 -0.50 3.07
N SER A 126 0.08 -1.53 3.85
CA SER A 126 0.79 -1.36 5.12
C SER A 126 2.18 -0.74 4.92
N THR A 127 2.90 -1.15 3.88
CA THR A 127 4.20 -0.55 3.55
C THR A 127 4.05 0.91 3.16
N LEU A 128 3.11 1.25 2.28
CA LEU A 128 2.86 2.62 1.86
C LEU A 128 2.47 3.52 3.05
N HIS A 129 1.67 3.00 4.01
CA HIS A 129 1.32 3.74 5.23
C HIS A 129 2.52 3.95 6.16
N ALA A 130 3.34 2.91 6.38
CA ALA A 130 4.53 3.02 7.23
C ALA A 130 5.58 3.98 6.65
N TRP A 131 5.65 4.12 5.33
CA TRP A 131 6.53 5.08 4.65
C TRP A 131 5.87 6.44 4.37
N GLU A 132 4.66 6.69 4.92
CA GLU A 132 3.93 7.96 4.78
C GLU A 132 3.79 8.40 3.32
N ALA A 133 3.43 7.45 2.47
CA ALA A 133 3.21 7.72 1.05
C ALA A 133 2.17 8.82 0.84
N ILE A 134 2.35 9.57 -0.23
CA ILE A 134 1.43 10.60 -0.71
C ILE A 134 0.80 10.08 -1.99
N VAL A 135 -0.51 10.13 -2.08
CA VAL A 135 -1.26 9.82 -3.30
C VAL A 135 -1.39 11.09 -4.13
N GLU A 136 -1.04 11.00 -5.41
CA GLU A 136 -1.22 12.06 -6.39
C GLU A 136 -2.41 11.74 -7.28
N LEU A 137 -3.36 12.66 -7.33
CA LEU A 137 -4.58 12.61 -8.13
C LEU A 137 -4.59 13.78 -9.12
N THR A 138 -4.98 13.50 -10.36
CA THR A 138 -5.15 14.54 -11.39
C THR A 138 -6.59 14.58 -11.83
N GLY A 139 -7.17 15.76 -11.87
CA GLY A 139 -8.54 16.04 -12.30
C GLY A 139 -8.64 17.36 -13.06
N LYS A 140 -9.87 17.80 -13.39
CA LYS A 140 -10.11 19.06 -14.13
C LYS A 140 -9.53 20.30 -13.47
N ASN A 141 -9.33 20.28 -12.15
CA ASN A 141 -8.79 21.41 -11.39
C ASN A 141 -7.27 21.31 -11.16
N GLY A 142 -6.59 20.41 -11.87
CA GLY A 142 -5.14 20.17 -11.72
C GLY A 142 -4.81 19.00 -10.79
N VAL A 143 -3.65 19.07 -10.16
CA VAL A 143 -3.10 18.01 -9.32
C VAL A 143 -3.44 18.24 -7.85
N ARG A 144 -3.96 17.20 -7.20
CA ARG A 144 -4.20 17.15 -5.75
C ARG A 144 -3.32 16.06 -5.14
N ARG A 145 -2.63 16.38 -4.06
CA ARG A 145 -1.82 15.43 -3.28
C ARG A 145 -2.38 15.31 -1.88
N LEU A 146 -2.51 14.08 -1.38
CA LEU A 146 -2.96 13.82 -0.02
C LEU A 146 -2.18 12.66 0.60
N PRO A 147 -1.93 12.69 1.93
CA PRO A 147 -1.32 11.57 2.63
C PRO A 147 -2.15 10.30 2.44
N ILE A 148 -1.49 9.16 2.27
CA ILE A 148 -2.18 7.88 2.04
C ILE A 148 -3.13 7.50 3.18
N LYS A 149 -2.86 7.92 4.42
CA LYS A 149 -3.74 7.70 5.58
C LYS A 149 -5.13 8.34 5.41
N ASP A 150 -5.20 9.43 4.64
CA ASP A 150 -6.44 10.18 4.38
C ASP A 150 -7.12 9.73 3.07
N PHE A 151 -6.45 8.88 2.28
CA PHE A 151 -6.97 8.38 1.01
C PHE A 151 -8.02 7.28 1.17
N TYR A 152 -7.89 6.42 2.18
CA TYR A 152 -8.83 5.33 2.44
C TYR A 152 -9.98 5.81 3.33
N LEU A 153 -11.20 5.93 2.78
CA LEU A 153 -12.38 6.37 3.51
C LEU A 153 -13.05 5.22 4.30
N ARG A 154 -13.13 4.05 3.66
CA ARG A 154 -13.65 2.79 4.22
C ARG A 154 -13.24 1.63 3.33
N ALA A 155 -13.47 0.39 3.77
CA ALA A 155 -13.18 -0.79 2.96
C ALA A 155 -13.85 -0.69 1.57
N GLY A 156 -13.05 -0.77 0.52
CA GLY A 156 -13.48 -0.67 -0.88
C GLY A 156 -13.85 0.75 -1.34
N LYS A 157 -13.55 1.79 -0.56
CA LYS A 157 -13.80 3.18 -0.96
C LYS A 157 -12.63 4.09 -0.59
N VAL A 158 -12.19 4.86 -1.58
CA VAL A 158 -11.08 5.83 -1.47
C VAL A 158 -11.56 7.24 -1.83
N ASP A 159 -10.77 8.25 -1.45
CA ASP A 159 -11.05 9.67 -1.70
C ASP A 159 -10.61 10.07 -3.12
N ILE A 160 -11.41 9.66 -4.11
CA ILE A 160 -11.31 10.08 -5.52
C ILE A 160 -12.62 10.78 -5.89
N ARG A 161 -12.52 12.01 -6.36
CA ARG A 161 -13.65 12.87 -6.73
C ARG A 161 -13.99 12.64 -8.20
N ALA A 162 -14.96 11.75 -8.43
CA ALA A 162 -15.39 11.40 -9.78
C ALA A 162 -15.99 12.62 -10.54
N GLU A 163 -16.68 13.50 -9.83
CA GLU A 163 -17.25 14.75 -10.34
C GLU A 163 -16.19 15.78 -10.77
N GLU A 164 -14.96 15.61 -10.34
CA GLU A 164 -13.79 16.38 -10.78
C GLU A 164 -12.96 15.66 -11.85
N GLY A 165 -13.39 14.46 -12.26
CA GLY A 165 -12.66 13.61 -13.21
C GLY A 165 -11.38 13.03 -12.64
N GLU A 166 -11.22 12.99 -11.30
CA GLU A 166 -9.95 12.58 -10.68
C GLU A 166 -9.57 11.12 -11.02
N ILE A 167 -8.31 10.94 -11.36
CA ILE A 167 -7.63 9.66 -11.48
C ILE A 167 -6.34 9.70 -10.68
N GLN A 168 -5.94 8.57 -10.11
CA GLN A 168 -4.64 8.45 -9.43
C GLN A 168 -3.53 8.33 -10.47
N THR A 169 -2.60 9.30 -10.47
CA THR A 169 -1.49 9.37 -11.44
C THR A 169 -0.17 8.84 -10.88
N ALA A 170 0.08 9.00 -9.58
CA ALA A 170 1.29 8.50 -8.94
C ALA A 170 1.10 8.24 -7.44
N ILE A 171 2.10 7.57 -6.88
CA ILE A 171 2.37 7.49 -5.44
C ILE A 171 3.77 8.08 -5.22
N LEU A 172 3.90 8.96 -4.23
CA LEU A 172 5.15 9.59 -3.87
C LEU A 172 5.59 9.09 -2.49
N ILE A 173 6.86 8.75 -2.33
CA ILE A 173 7.46 8.46 -1.02
C ILE A 173 8.43 9.60 -0.71
N PRO A 174 8.15 10.45 0.30
CA PRO A 174 9.00 11.57 0.65
C PRO A 174 10.41 11.12 1.09
N LYS A 175 11.45 11.91 0.74
CA LYS A 175 12.84 11.62 1.11
C LYS A 175 12.98 11.36 2.61
N VAL A 176 12.38 12.18 3.45
CA VAL A 176 12.39 12.02 4.92
C VAL A 176 11.83 10.67 5.39
N SER A 177 11.03 10.00 4.57
CA SER A 177 10.45 8.70 4.91
C SER A 177 11.31 7.51 4.50
N TYR A 178 12.17 7.65 3.49
CA TYR A 178 13.00 6.55 3.00
C TYR A 178 14.50 6.69 3.31
N GLU A 179 15.01 7.91 3.52
CA GLU A 179 16.42 8.13 3.76
C GLU A 179 16.86 7.51 5.09
N ASN A 180 17.91 6.68 5.05
CA ASN A 180 18.44 5.91 6.19
C ASN A 180 17.37 5.08 6.93
N CYS A 181 16.29 4.72 6.25
CA CYS A 181 15.15 4.02 6.80
C CYS A 181 15.15 2.57 6.32
N PHE A 182 15.11 1.62 7.25
CA PHE A 182 15.12 0.19 6.97
C PHE A 182 13.84 -0.45 7.50
N GLY A 183 13.30 -1.40 6.77
CA GLY A 183 12.03 -1.98 7.18
C GLY A 183 11.84 -3.41 6.73
N HIS A 184 10.81 -4.01 7.30
CA HIS A 184 10.40 -5.37 6.98
C HIS A 184 8.88 -5.49 6.93
N TYR A 185 8.42 -6.34 6.04
CA TYR A 185 7.00 -6.69 5.87
C TYR A 185 6.78 -8.16 6.12
N ILE A 186 5.74 -8.49 6.85
CA ILE A 186 5.28 -9.88 7.01
C ILE A 186 3.80 -9.95 6.65
N LYS A 187 3.47 -10.85 5.73
CA LYS A 187 2.11 -11.28 5.42
C LYS A 187 1.81 -12.56 6.16
N TYR A 188 0.86 -12.49 7.08
CA TYR A 188 0.27 -13.71 7.64
C TYR A 188 -0.94 -14.11 6.80
N ALA A 189 -0.93 -15.32 6.29
CA ALA A 189 -1.99 -15.87 5.43
C ALA A 189 -2.16 -17.37 5.71
N MET A 190 -3.25 -17.97 5.25
CA MET A 190 -3.53 -19.41 5.45
C MET A 190 -2.63 -20.31 4.58
N ARG A 191 -2.09 -19.75 3.49
CA ARG A 191 -1.19 -20.45 2.56
C ARG A 191 0.05 -19.60 2.28
N ASN A 192 1.13 -20.23 1.88
CA ASN A 192 2.40 -19.55 1.59
C ASN A 192 2.41 -18.78 0.27
N ALA A 193 1.46 -19.01 -0.62
CA ALA A 193 1.35 -18.34 -1.91
C ALA A 193 -0.10 -18.21 -2.36
N MET A 194 -0.36 -17.21 -3.22
CA MET A 194 -1.66 -16.98 -3.87
C MET A 194 -2.82 -16.89 -2.88
N ASP A 195 -2.60 -16.21 -1.76
CA ASP A 195 -3.60 -16.06 -0.71
C ASP A 195 -3.80 -14.59 -0.32
N ILE A 196 -4.96 -14.31 0.27
CA ILE A 196 -5.28 -13.00 0.83
C ILE A 196 -4.74 -12.93 2.25
N ALA A 197 -4.11 -11.83 2.62
CA ALA A 197 -3.62 -11.61 3.97
C ALA A 197 -4.73 -11.77 5.01
N THR A 198 -4.47 -12.58 6.03
CA THR A 198 -5.25 -12.58 7.27
C THR A 198 -4.89 -11.37 8.11
N THR A 199 -3.60 -11.00 8.12
CA THR A 199 -3.04 -9.76 8.66
C THR A 199 -1.73 -9.48 7.94
N GLY A 200 -1.52 -8.23 7.51
CA GLY A 200 -0.24 -7.76 6.97
C GLY A 200 0.34 -6.69 7.88
N CYS A 201 1.63 -6.76 8.17
CA CYS A 201 2.33 -5.80 9.02
C CYS A 201 3.60 -5.32 8.35
N SER A 202 3.80 -4.01 8.33
CA SER A 202 5.04 -3.38 7.88
C SER A 202 5.57 -2.47 8.96
N VAL A 203 6.86 -2.63 9.30
CA VAL A 203 7.57 -1.78 10.25
C VAL A 203 8.79 -1.20 9.56
N ASN A 204 9.10 0.06 9.83
CA ASN A 204 10.37 0.65 9.49
C ASN A 204 11.02 1.33 10.68
N VAL A 205 12.34 1.46 10.62
CA VAL A 205 13.15 2.12 11.65
C VAL A 205 14.23 3.01 11.05
N VAL A 206 14.54 4.05 11.78
CA VAL A 206 15.80 4.81 11.69
C VAL A 206 16.48 4.64 13.05
N LEU A 207 17.73 4.19 13.06
CA LEU A 207 18.52 4.08 14.28
C LEU A 207 19.45 5.30 14.43
N SER A 208 19.87 5.57 15.68
CA SER A 208 20.98 6.49 15.97
C SER A 208 22.28 6.01 15.29
N GLU A 209 23.28 6.88 15.19
CA GLU A 209 24.58 6.54 14.57
C GLU A 209 25.25 5.35 15.22
N ASP A 210 25.21 5.28 16.56
CA ASP A 210 25.76 4.19 17.38
C ASP A 210 24.91 2.92 17.38
N LYS A 211 23.74 2.93 16.71
CA LYS A 211 22.76 1.82 16.62
C LYS A 211 22.18 1.37 17.96
N GLN A 212 22.31 2.17 19.01
CA GLN A 212 21.82 1.81 20.34
C GLN A 212 20.42 2.37 20.64
N THR A 213 19.94 3.32 19.85
CA THR A 213 18.65 3.98 20.05
C THR A 213 17.80 3.91 18.77
N ILE A 214 16.51 3.67 18.93
CA ILE A 214 15.52 3.79 17.84
C ILE A 214 15.17 5.28 17.71
N ALA A 215 15.81 5.98 16.78
CA ALA A 215 15.52 7.39 16.52
C ALA A 215 14.07 7.57 16.02
N ARG A 216 13.59 6.66 15.19
CA ARG A 216 12.23 6.64 14.67
C ARG A 216 11.81 5.21 14.31
N ALA A 217 10.62 4.82 14.72
CA ALA A 217 9.94 3.63 14.25
C ALA A 217 8.54 4.00 13.76
N ARG A 218 8.08 3.36 12.69
CA ARG A 218 6.72 3.42 12.19
C ARG A 218 6.20 2.02 11.95
N ILE A 219 4.92 1.80 12.23
CA ILE A 219 4.25 0.53 11.99
C ILE A 219 2.89 0.76 11.36
N ALA A 220 2.56 -0.07 10.38
CA ALA A 220 1.23 -0.07 9.79
C ALA A 220 0.74 -1.48 9.49
N TYR A 221 -0.58 -1.62 9.50
CA TYR A 221 -1.27 -2.88 9.29
C TYR A 221 -2.23 -2.83 8.10
N GLY A 222 -2.31 -3.96 7.40
CA GLY A 222 -3.46 -4.35 6.61
C GLY A 222 -4.31 -5.35 7.39
N VAL A 223 -5.64 -5.31 7.22
CA VAL A 223 -6.62 -6.24 7.84
C VAL A 223 -6.68 -6.18 9.38
N ALA A 224 -6.17 -5.14 9.99
CA ALA A 224 -6.26 -4.89 11.43
C ALA A 224 -7.30 -3.83 11.81
N GLY A 225 -8.02 -3.28 10.83
CA GLY A 225 -9.08 -2.29 10.98
C GLY A 225 -9.95 -2.21 9.73
N PRO A 226 -10.88 -1.26 9.68
CA PRO A 226 -11.77 -1.06 8.53
C PRO A 226 -11.01 -0.55 7.28
N VAL A 227 -9.87 0.07 7.47
CA VAL A 227 -8.92 0.53 6.44
C VAL A 227 -7.50 0.14 6.83
N PRO A 228 -6.52 0.18 5.91
CA PRO A 228 -5.11 0.11 6.29
C PRO A 228 -4.78 1.25 7.24
N MET A 229 -3.98 0.98 8.28
CA MET A 229 -3.79 1.96 9.36
C MET A 229 -2.42 1.84 10.02
N ARG A 230 -1.94 2.96 10.57
CA ARG A 230 -0.77 2.98 11.46
C ARG A 230 -1.18 2.66 12.91
N ALA A 231 -0.19 2.33 13.75
CA ALA A 231 -0.37 2.13 15.18
C ALA A 231 0.51 3.13 15.97
N PRO A 232 0.06 4.39 16.12
CA PRO A 232 0.83 5.45 16.76
C PRO A 232 1.16 5.18 18.24
N SER A 233 0.31 4.45 18.96
CA SER A 233 0.60 4.05 20.33
C SER A 233 1.84 3.16 20.43
N ALA A 234 2.01 2.23 19.47
CA ALA A 234 3.21 1.41 19.36
C ALA A 234 4.45 2.27 19.01
N GLU A 235 4.32 3.16 18.04
CA GLU A 235 5.41 4.04 17.62
C GLU A 235 5.94 4.88 18.78
N ALA A 236 5.04 5.37 19.66
CA ALA A 236 5.41 6.14 20.85
C ALA A 236 6.22 5.32 21.88
N GLN A 237 6.05 3.97 21.92
CA GLN A 237 6.84 3.10 22.80
C GLN A 237 8.25 2.84 22.29
N ALA A 238 8.52 3.06 21.02
CA ALA A 238 9.84 2.79 20.42
C ALA A 238 10.65 4.07 20.18
N ASN A 239 10.01 5.17 19.80
CA ASN A 239 10.69 6.40 19.41
C ASN A 239 11.51 6.99 20.56
N GLY A 240 12.80 7.21 20.33
CA GLY A 240 13.76 7.71 21.32
C GLY A 240 14.16 6.67 22.39
N ARG A 241 13.79 5.39 22.22
CA ARG A 241 14.07 4.34 23.21
C ARG A 241 15.28 3.49 22.81
N PRO A 242 15.94 2.86 23.81
CA PRO A 242 17.06 1.93 23.54
C PRO A 242 16.63 0.75 22.68
N VAL A 243 17.57 0.22 21.90
CA VAL A 243 17.42 -1.04 21.15
C VAL A 243 17.57 -2.20 22.13
N CYS A 244 16.49 -2.60 22.79
CA CYS A 244 16.48 -3.70 23.76
C CYS A 244 15.16 -4.47 23.70
N ARG A 245 15.10 -5.61 24.36
CA ARG A 245 13.95 -6.52 24.38
C ARG A 245 12.71 -5.85 24.98
N GLU A 246 12.88 -5.10 26.05
CA GLU A 246 11.79 -4.40 26.73
C GLU A 246 11.11 -3.38 25.82
N THR A 247 11.88 -2.63 25.02
CA THR A 247 11.34 -1.68 24.03
C THR A 247 10.56 -2.42 22.94
N VAL A 248 11.09 -3.53 22.44
CA VAL A 248 10.42 -4.35 21.41
C VAL A 248 9.10 -4.93 21.94
N ASP A 249 9.08 -5.41 23.18
CA ASP A 249 7.89 -6.00 23.77
C ASP A 249 6.83 -4.92 24.09
N ALA A 250 7.24 -3.75 24.59
CA ALA A 250 6.35 -2.60 24.79
C ALA A 250 5.73 -2.11 23.47
N PHE A 251 6.55 -1.95 22.44
CA PHE A 251 6.09 -1.60 21.09
C PHE A 251 5.06 -2.60 20.58
N ALA A 252 5.35 -3.90 20.67
CA ALA A 252 4.48 -4.94 20.16
C ALA A 252 3.12 -4.98 20.91
N GLN A 253 3.12 -4.83 22.23
CA GLN A 253 1.87 -4.85 23.02
C GLN A 253 1.01 -3.61 22.77
N ALA A 254 1.62 -2.45 22.56
CA ALA A 254 0.90 -1.20 22.38
C ALA A 254 0.06 -1.14 21.10
N VAL A 255 0.31 -2.01 20.09
CA VAL A 255 -0.52 -2.05 18.88
C VAL A 255 -1.99 -2.33 19.17
N LEU A 256 -2.30 -3.04 20.26
CA LEU A 256 -3.65 -3.37 20.66
C LEU A 256 -4.52 -2.15 21.02
N GLN A 257 -3.89 -1.00 21.27
CA GLN A 257 -4.59 0.25 21.55
C GLN A 257 -5.17 0.89 20.28
N ASP A 258 -4.57 0.59 19.13
CA ASP A 258 -4.91 1.25 17.87
C ASP A 258 -5.71 0.36 16.91
N ILE A 259 -5.49 -0.96 16.96
CA ILE A 259 -6.11 -1.88 16.01
C ILE A 259 -7.52 -2.31 16.42
N HIS A 260 -8.37 -2.51 15.40
CA HIS A 260 -9.76 -2.93 15.58
C HIS A 260 -10.13 -4.04 14.58
N PRO A 261 -9.49 -5.23 14.68
CA PRO A 261 -9.78 -6.33 13.78
C PRO A 261 -11.18 -6.91 14.02
N ARG A 262 -11.76 -7.48 12.99
CA ARG A 262 -13.08 -8.14 13.04
C ARG A 262 -12.96 -9.66 12.94
N ASP A 263 -13.99 -10.35 13.38
CA ASP A 263 -14.17 -11.77 13.07
C ASP A 263 -14.47 -11.97 11.58
N SER A 264 -13.96 -13.05 11.03
CA SER A 264 -14.28 -13.50 9.69
C SER A 264 -14.07 -15.02 9.60
N TRP A 265 -14.46 -15.62 8.47
CA TRP A 265 -14.23 -17.04 8.24
C TRP A 265 -12.74 -17.42 8.22
N ARG A 266 -11.83 -16.46 7.97
CA ARG A 266 -10.38 -16.68 7.96
C ARG A 266 -9.76 -16.72 9.35
N ALA A 267 -10.27 -15.90 10.28
CA ALA A 267 -9.71 -15.79 11.62
C ALA A 267 -10.67 -15.05 12.56
N SER A 268 -10.64 -15.40 13.84
CA SER A 268 -11.32 -14.64 14.89
C SER A 268 -10.58 -13.33 15.18
N LYS A 269 -11.29 -12.38 15.81
CA LYS A 269 -10.73 -11.12 16.31
C LYS A 269 -9.55 -11.40 17.25
N ALA A 270 -9.75 -12.25 18.26
CA ALA A 270 -8.70 -12.58 19.25
C ALA A 270 -7.44 -13.16 18.59
N PHE A 271 -7.59 -14.01 17.59
CA PHE A 271 -6.45 -14.55 16.84
C PHE A 271 -5.72 -13.46 16.07
N ARG A 272 -6.43 -12.53 15.43
CA ARG A 272 -5.82 -11.39 14.70
C ARG A 272 -5.06 -10.46 15.64
N GLU A 273 -5.60 -10.18 16.82
CA GLU A 273 -4.93 -9.39 17.86
C GLU A 273 -3.63 -10.06 18.29
N HIS A 274 -3.67 -11.37 18.59
CA HIS A 274 -2.48 -12.15 18.93
C HIS A 274 -1.41 -12.10 17.81
N ILE A 275 -1.82 -12.36 16.57
CA ILE A 275 -0.91 -12.33 15.41
C ILE A 275 -0.37 -10.90 15.17
N ALA A 276 -1.18 -9.85 15.34
CA ALA A 276 -0.71 -8.48 15.17
C ALA A 276 0.44 -8.12 16.12
N VAL A 277 0.33 -8.51 17.40
CA VAL A 277 1.41 -8.34 18.39
C VAL A 277 2.67 -9.08 17.97
N GLU A 278 2.54 -10.33 17.54
CA GLU A 278 3.69 -11.14 17.13
C GLU A 278 4.35 -10.60 15.85
N LEU A 279 3.56 -10.14 14.87
CA LEU A 279 4.08 -9.53 13.66
C LEU A 279 4.82 -8.21 13.95
N ALA A 280 4.28 -7.38 14.85
CA ALA A 280 4.95 -6.15 15.30
C ALA A 280 6.34 -6.45 15.87
N ARG A 281 6.44 -7.43 16.78
CA ARG A 281 7.69 -7.87 17.38
C ARG A 281 8.70 -8.31 16.33
N ARG A 282 8.31 -9.24 15.46
CA ARG A 282 9.19 -9.80 14.42
C ARG A 282 9.62 -8.75 13.41
N CYS A 283 8.69 -7.92 12.92
CA CYS A 283 9.01 -6.88 11.96
C CYS A 283 9.96 -5.83 12.57
N LEU A 284 9.75 -5.42 13.84
CA LEU A 284 10.62 -4.44 14.48
C LEU A 284 12.04 -5.01 14.66
N ILE A 285 12.18 -6.23 15.19
CA ILE A 285 13.48 -6.90 15.35
C ILE A 285 14.18 -6.95 13.98
N ARG A 286 13.50 -7.44 12.96
CA ARG A 286 14.09 -7.58 11.64
C ARG A 286 14.46 -6.23 11.02
N SER A 287 13.65 -5.20 11.22
CA SER A 287 13.97 -3.84 10.75
C SER A 287 15.21 -3.26 11.43
N ILE A 288 15.37 -3.52 12.75
CA ILE A 288 16.56 -3.13 13.52
C ILE A 288 17.82 -3.85 12.98
N GLU A 289 17.73 -5.16 12.73
CA GLU A 289 18.83 -5.93 12.16
C GLU A 289 19.24 -5.39 10.77
N LEU A 290 18.28 -5.11 9.91
CA LEU A 290 18.51 -4.54 8.58
C LEU A 290 19.17 -3.15 8.66
N ALA A 291 18.86 -2.38 9.71
CA ALA A 291 19.48 -1.08 9.99
C ALA A 291 20.89 -1.20 10.63
N GLY A 292 21.37 -2.44 10.86
CA GLY A 292 22.69 -2.71 11.46
C GLY A 292 22.72 -2.69 12.99
N GLY A 293 21.54 -2.68 13.65
CA GLY A 293 21.40 -2.83 15.10
C GLY A 293 21.25 -4.30 15.52
N ALA A 294 21.29 -4.54 16.83
CA ALA A 294 21.03 -5.84 17.42
C ALA A 294 20.24 -5.69 18.72
N VAL A 295 19.13 -6.38 18.84
CA VAL A 295 18.32 -6.38 20.07
C VAL A 295 19.02 -7.21 21.12
N LYS A 296 19.32 -6.60 22.26
CA LYS A 296 19.97 -7.23 23.43
C LYS A 296 18.94 -7.81 24.39
#